data_7a923fcf380a1b3945749551eea75c0f
#
_entry.id   7a923fcf380a1b3945749551eea75c0f
#
_cell.length_a   1.000
_cell.length_b   1.000
_cell.length_c   1.000
_cell.angle_alpha   90.00
_cell.angle_beta   90.00
_cell.angle_gamma   90.00
#
_symmetry.space_group_name_H-M   'P 1'
#
loop_
_entity.id
_entity.type
_entity.pdbx_description
1 polymer ?
#
loop_
_entity_poly.entity_id
_entity_poly.type
_entity_poly.pdbx_seq_one_letter_code
_entity_poly.pdbx_strand_id
1 'polypeptide(L)'
;MTHAPLSVEANSLLSEGGCACMSSTLTVRRIAADQGDVYRELRAASLRDPYAPGEAPEAELLNVDSDAAAAIAAQRAASDTSTTFVLYTEGHPAGMIGAYFDNSPERRAFVSELWVAHAVRHLRGGVLLVETATGWLAERGAQDVYAWIADANRNAIRFYERVGFSNTGEHAPIVRMPGALKSLFVSHIKP
;
A
#
# COMPACT_ATOMS: atom_id res chain seq x y z
N MET A 1 0.57 -21.46 10.52
CA MET A 1 -0.86 -21.10 10.66
C MET A 1 -1.25 -20.36 9.38
N THR A 2 -2.11 -20.94 8.58
CA THR A 2 -2.50 -20.45 7.27
C THR A 2 -3.53 -19.34 7.49
N HIS A 3 -3.15 -18.08 7.24
CA HIS A 3 -4.11 -16.97 7.29
C HIS A 3 -5.15 -17.12 6.19
N ALA A 4 -6.43 -17.15 6.60
CA ALA A 4 -7.54 -17.03 5.67
C ALA A 4 -7.57 -15.62 5.05
N PRO A 5 -7.90 -15.46 3.75
CA PRO A 5 -8.03 -14.16 3.13
C PRO A 5 -9.18 -13.38 3.76
N LEU A 6 -8.92 -12.12 4.15
CA LEU A 6 -9.97 -11.19 4.55
C LEU A 6 -10.74 -10.76 3.29
N SER A 7 -12.00 -11.19 3.19
CA SER A 7 -12.92 -10.78 2.15
C SER A 7 -13.93 -9.81 2.74
N VAL A 8 -14.04 -8.62 2.19
CA VAL A 8 -15.06 -7.63 2.55
C VAL A 8 -16.00 -7.45 1.38
N GLU A 9 -17.27 -7.82 1.56
CA GLU A 9 -18.34 -7.50 0.61
C GLU A 9 -18.80 -6.07 0.85
N ALA A 10 -18.56 -5.20 -0.12
CA ALA A 10 -19.13 -3.86 -0.12
C ALA A 10 -20.60 -3.92 -0.54
N ASN A 11 -21.50 -3.97 0.42
CA ASN A 11 -22.95 -3.96 0.17
C ASN A 11 -23.43 -2.51 0.00
N SER A 12 -23.73 -2.11 -1.22
CA SER A 12 -24.40 -0.83 -1.52
C SER A 12 -25.89 -1.07 -1.64
N LEU A 13 -26.64 -0.67 -0.62
CA LEU A 13 -28.11 -0.58 -0.67
C LEU A 13 -28.52 0.61 -1.52
N LEU A 14 -28.92 0.40 -2.76
CA LEU A 14 -29.77 1.32 -3.52
C LEU A 14 -30.78 0.55 -4.35
N SER A 15 -32.01 1.01 -4.21
CA SER A 15 -33.30 0.72 -4.78
C SER A 15 -33.40 0.19 -6.22
N GLU A 16 -34.44 -0.60 -6.40
CA GLU A 16 -35.07 -1.21 -7.56
C GLU A 16 -34.96 -0.44 -8.88
N GLY A 17 -34.26 -1.04 -9.82
CA GLY A 17 -34.16 -0.63 -11.21
C GLY A 17 -33.16 -1.54 -11.90
N GLY A 18 -33.62 -2.62 -12.58
CA GLY A 18 -32.85 -3.75 -13.06
C GLY A 18 -31.63 -3.41 -13.93
N CYS A 19 -30.52 -3.16 -13.27
CA CYS A 19 -29.19 -3.28 -13.83
C CYS A 19 -28.45 -4.19 -12.84
N ALA A 20 -27.93 -5.32 -13.29
CA ALA A 20 -27.12 -6.21 -12.48
C ALA A 20 -25.92 -5.40 -11.95
N CYS A 21 -26.02 -4.89 -10.74
CA CYS A 21 -24.91 -4.29 -10.03
C CYS A 21 -23.94 -5.41 -9.71
N MET A 22 -22.93 -5.61 -10.55
CA MET A 22 -21.84 -6.53 -10.28
C MET A 22 -21.12 -5.99 -9.05
N SER A 23 -21.38 -6.59 -7.89
CA SER A 23 -20.64 -6.30 -6.65
C SER A 23 -19.20 -6.71 -6.89
N SER A 24 -18.34 -5.76 -7.20
CA SER A 24 -16.90 -6.01 -7.37
C SER A 24 -16.32 -6.44 -6.03
N THR A 25 -16.05 -7.73 -5.87
CA THR A 25 -15.44 -8.25 -4.65
C THR A 25 -13.96 -7.87 -4.61
N LEU A 26 -13.59 -7.10 -3.60
CA LEU A 26 -12.19 -6.77 -3.33
C LEU A 26 -11.59 -7.83 -2.39
N THR A 27 -10.41 -8.31 -2.70
CA THR A 27 -9.63 -9.18 -1.82
C THR A 27 -8.21 -8.66 -1.68
N VAL A 28 -7.62 -8.78 -0.49
CA VAL A 28 -6.21 -8.46 -0.26
C VAL A 28 -5.47 -9.72 0.11
N ARG A 29 -4.33 -9.95 -0.54
CA ARG A 29 -3.46 -11.09 -0.28
C ARG A 29 -2.03 -10.64 -0.10
N ARG A 30 -1.30 -11.33 0.76
CA ARG A 30 0.15 -11.20 0.84
C ARG A 30 0.75 -11.66 -0.48
N ILE A 31 1.78 -10.96 -0.96
CA ILE A 31 2.49 -11.35 -2.19
C ILE A 31 3.09 -12.75 -2.04
N ALA A 32 2.99 -13.56 -3.09
CA ALA A 32 3.63 -14.86 -3.17
C ALA A 32 5.00 -14.76 -3.85
N ALA A 33 5.85 -15.74 -3.63
CA ALA A 33 7.24 -15.73 -4.10
C ALA A 33 7.36 -15.72 -5.64
N ASP A 34 6.37 -16.26 -6.34
CA ASP A 34 6.27 -16.34 -7.79
C ASP A 34 5.59 -15.12 -8.44
N GLN A 35 5.21 -14.10 -7.65
CA GLN A 35 4.48 -12.92 -8.11
C GLN A 35 5.38 -11.71 -8.43
N GLY A 36 6.58 -11.92 -8.92
CA GLY A 36 7.48 -10.85 -9.34
C GLY A 36 6.89 -9.96 -10.43
N ASP A 37 6.24 -10.55 -11.43
CA ASP A 37 5.59 -9.79 -12.51
C ASP A 37 4.43 -8.93 -12.00
N VAL A 38 3.61 -9.45 -11.09
CA VAL A 38 2.54 -8.68 -10.43
C VAL A 38 3.12 -7.48 -9.68
N TYR A 39 4.18 -7.69 -8.90
CA TYR A 39 4.87 -6.59 -8.21
C TYR A 39 5.37 -5.54 -9.20
N ARG A 40 6.05 -5.96 -10.26
CA ARG A 40 6.60 -5.07 -11.29
C ARG A 40 5.52 -4.26 -12.00
N GLU A 41 4.42 -4.90 -12.40
CA GLU A 41 3.28 -4.23 -13.04
C GLU A 41 2.65 -3.17 -12.15
N LEU A 42 2.33 -3.52 -10.90
CA LEU A 42 1.71 -2.59 -9.94
C LEU A 42 2.66 -1.43 -9.62
N ARG A 43 3.95 -1.72 -9.44
CA ARG A 43 4.96 -0.69 -9.20
C ARG A 43 5.06 0.27 -10.38
N ALA A 44 5.17 -0.25 -11.59
CA ALA A 44 5.22 0.56 -12.81
C ALA A 44 3.95 1.42 -12.98
N ALA A 45 2.77 0.85 -12.71
CA ALA A 45 1.51 1.58 -12.75
C ALA A 45 1.46 2.70 -11.69
N SER A 46 1.91 2.42 -10.47
CA SER A 46 1.93 3.41 -9.38
C SER A 46 2.77 4.64 -9.72
N LEU A 47 3.84 4.45 -10.42
CA LEU A 47 4.83 5.48 -10.71
C LEU A 47 4.47 6.28 -11.98
N ARG A 48 3.61 5.75 -12.84
CA ARG A 48 3.02 6.47 -13.99
C ARG A 48 1.75 7.23 -13.63
N ASP A 49 1.26 7.06 -12.39
CA ASP A 49 -0.01 7.69 -11.98
C ASP A 49 0.19 9.20 -11.73
N PRO A 50 -0.40 10.08 -12.54
CA PRO A 50 -0.22 11.53 -12.38
C PRO A 50 -0.84 12.08 -11.08
N TYR A 51 -1.71 11.31 -10.44
CA TYR A 51 -2.34 11.69 -9.16
C TYR A 51 -1.58 11.20 -7.93
N ALA A 52 -0.50 10.45 -8.15
CA ALA A 52 0.37 9.94 -7.10
C ALA A 52 1.83 10.31 -7.42
N PRO A 53 2.20 11.61 -7.33
CA PRO A 53 3.58 12.01 -7.54
C PRO A 53 4.46 11.25 -6.55
N GLY A 54 5.20 10.28 -7.10
CA GLY A 54 6.06 9.39 -6.35
C GLY A 54 7.37 10.07 -5.96
N GLU A 55 8.09 9.45 -5.06
CA GLU A 55 9.45 9.86 -4.66
C GLU A 55 10.53 9.40 -5.67
N ALA A 56 10.17 8.64 -6.69
CA ALA A 56 11.13 8.08 -7.64
C ALA A 56 11.03 8.73 -9.02
N PRO A 57 12.15 9.09 -9.66
CA PRO A 57 12.18 9.49 -11.05
C PRO A 57 11.71 8.34 -11.96
N GLU A 58 11.03 8.69 -13.04
CA GLU A 58 10.52 7.74 -14.04
C GLU A 58 11.58 6.78 -14.59
N ALA A 59 12.85 7.20 -14.63
CA ALA A 59 13.98 6.37 -15.07
C ALA A 59 14.26 5.15 -14.16
N GLU A 60 13.89 5.19 -12.88
CA GLU A 60 14.02 4.02 -12.00
C GLU A 60 12.92 2.98 -12.21
N LEU A 61 11.82 3.42 -12.76
CA LEU A 61 10.64 2.64 -13.05
C LEU A 61 10.83 1.62 -14.14
N LEU A 62 11.63 2.02 -15.11
CA LEU A 62 11.92 1.21 -16.29
C LEU A 62 12.99 0.15 -16.01
N ASN A 63 13.68 0.22 -14.86
CA ASN A 63 14.83 -0.61 -14.52
C ASN A 63 14.61 -1.67 -13.44
N VAL A 64 13.39 -1.87 -12.92
CA VAL A 64 13.11 -3.10 -12.19
C VAL A 64 12.97 -4.20 -13.22
N ASP A 65 14.11 -4.83 -13.56
CA ASP A 65 14.10 -6.00 -14.42
C ASP A 65 13.28 -7.14 -13.78
N SER A 66 12.98 -8.14 -14.59
CA SER A 66 12.18 -9.30 -14.17
C SER A 66 12.80 -10.03 -13.00
N ASP A 67 14.12 -10.15 -12.98
CA ASP A 67 14.87 -10.91 -11.97
C ASP A 67 14.89 -10.17 -10.64
N ALA A 68 15.09 -8.84 -10.66
CA ALA A 68 14.99 -8.00 -9.46
C ALA A 68 13.58 -8.03 -8.85
N ALA A 69 12.53 -7.96 -9.68
CA ALA A 69 11.15 -8.05 -9.23
C ALA A 69 10.84 -9.43 -8.61
N ALA A 70 11.32 -10.51 -9.22
CA ALA A 70 11.18 -11.86 -8.69
C ALA A 70 11.90 -12.02 -7.34
N ALA A 71 13.12 -11.48 -7.22
CA ALA A 71 13.88 -11.50 -5.98
C ALA A 71 13.16 -10.72 -4.85
N ILE A 72 12.61 -9.55 -5.16
CA ILE A 72 11.83 -8.74 -4.21
C ILE A 72 10.58 -9.50 -3.75
N ALA A 73 9.82 -10.09 -4.68
CA ALA A 73 8.61 -10.85 -4.35
C ALA A 73 8.95 -12.05 -3.45
N ALA A 74 9.97 -12.83 -3.81
CA ALA A 74 10.42 -13.97 -3.03
C ALA A 74 10.88 -13.56 -1.62
N GLN A 75 11.67 -12.50 -1.50
CA GLN A 75 12.10 -11.96 -0.21
C GLN A 75 10.90 -11.53 0.65
N ARG A 76 9.97 -10.75 0.10
CA ARG A 76 8.82 -10.22 0.84
C ARG A 76 7.82 -11.32 1.20
N ALA A 77 7.70 -12.36 0.40
CA ALA A 77 6.88 -13.53 0.72
C ALA A 77 7.43 -14.34 1.91
N ALA A 78 8.76 -14.44 2.02
CA ALA A 78 9.43 -15.22 3.06
C ALA A 78 9.74 -14.44 4.35
N SER A 79 9.76 -13.10 4.30
CA SER A 79 10.22 -12.26 5.41
C SER A 79 9.15 -12.06 6.48
N ASP A 80 9.55 -12.11 7.75
CA ASP A 80 8.71 -11.75 8.90
C ASP A 80 8.82 -10.26 9.28
N THR A 81 9.75 -9.52 8.66
CA THR A 81 9.98 -8.10 8.95
C THR A 81 9.58 -7.17 7.80
N SER A 82 9.29 -7.69 6.62
CA SER A 82 8.82 -6.91 5.48
C SER A 82 7.92 -7.72 4.57
N THR A 83 6.93 -7.07 3.96
CA THR A 83 6.06 -7.74 2.99
C THR A 83 5.39 -6.73 2.05
N THR A 84 4.69 -7.24 1.03
CA THR A 84 3.76 -6.48 0.19
C THR A 84 2.40 -7.17 0.22
N PHE A 85 1.35 -6.39 0.33
CA PHE A 85 -0.02 -6.85 0.11
C PHE A 85 -0.51 -6.35 -1.23
N VAL A 86 -1.20 -7.22 -1.95
CA VAL A 86 -1.78 -6.95 -3.27
C VAL A 86 -3.30 -6.97 -3.15
N LEU A 87 -3.93 -5.90 -3.63
CA LEU A 87 -5.37 -5.79 -3.79
C LEU A 87 -5.78 -6.41 -5.12
N TYR A 88 -6.80 -7.24 -5.09
CA TYR A 88 -7.41 -7.82 -6.28
C TYR A 88 -8.87 -7.39 -6.42
N THR A 89 -9.30 -7.17 -7.65
CA THR A 89 -10.70 -7.02 -8.03
C THR A 89 -10.99 -8.02 -9.15
N GLU A 90 -12.00 -8.85 -8.97
CA GLU A 90 -12.36 -9.89 -9.95
C GLU A 90 -11.16 -10.79 -10.37
N GLY A 91 -10.25 -11.05 -9.43
CA GLY A 91 -9.03 -11.83 -9.66
C GLY A 91 -7.86 -11.09 -10.30
N HIS A 92 -8.03 -9.83 -10.72
CA HIS A 92 -6.98 -9.01 -11.31
C HIS A 92 -6.31 -8.10 -10.28
N PRO A 93 -4.97 -7.97 -10.28
CA PRO A 93 -4.27 -7.06 -9.39
C PRO A 93 -4.65 -5.60 -9.68
N ALA A 94 -5.04 -4.87 -8.64
CA ALA A 94 -5.57 -3.51 -8.75
C ALA A 94 -5.00 -2.53 -7.72
N GLY A 95 -4.03 -2.94 -6.92
CA GLY A 95 -3.37 -2.07 -5.94
C GLY A 95 -2.36 -2.82 -5.10
N MET A 96 -1.56 -2.07 -4.37
CA MET A 96 -0.55 -2.65 -3.47
C MET A 96 -0.24 -1.73 -2.30
N ILE A 97 0.34 -2.30 -1.25
CA ILE A 97 0.97 -1.60 -0.13
C ILE A 97 2.13 -2.43 0.40
N GLY A 98 3.26 -1.78 0.70
CA GLY A 98 4.37 -2.37 1.43
C GLY A 98 4.18 -2.19 2.94
N ALA A 99 4.64 -3.15 3.74
CA ALA A 99 4.71 -3.09 5.19
C ALA A 99 6.08 -3.60 5.65
N TYR A 100 6.75 -2.88 6.56
CA TYR A 100 8.07 -3.28 7.02
C TYR A 100 8.44 -2.68 8.36
N PHE A 101 9.37 -3.31 9.07
CA PHE A 101 10.10 -2.74 10.19
C PHE A 101 11.42 -2.19 9.69
N ASP A 102 11.79 -0.98 10.14
CA ASP A 102 13.09 -0.42 9.83
C ASP A 102 14.22 -1.10 10.66
N ASN A 103 15.46 -0.78 10.32
CA ASN A 103 16.63 -1.31 11.01
C ASN A 103 17.10 -0.42 12.17
N SER A 104 16.29 0.54 12.62
CA SER A 104 16.60 1.36 13.79
C SER A 104 16.55 0.55 15.08
N PRO A 105 17.23 0.98 16.16
CA PRO A 105 17.12 0.31 17.46
C PRO A 105 15.69 0.21 17.98
N GLU A 106 14.86 1.20 17.67
CA GLU A 106 13.44 1.26 18.03
C GLU A 106 12.58 0.32 17.20
N ARG A 107 13.10 -0.16 16.05
CA ARG A 107 12.40 -1.07 15.13
C ARG A 107 11.01 -0.53 14.77
N ARG A 108 10.97 0.72 14.27
CA ARG A 108 9.70 1.36 13.89
C ARG A 108 9.03 0.64 12.72
N ALA A 109 7.71 0.52 12.77
CA ALA A 109 6.90 -0.12 11.74
C ALA A 109 6.41 0.90 10.72
N PHE A 110 6.53 0.58 9.44
CA PHE A 110 6.18 1.48 8.33
C PHE A 110 5.25 0.82 7.32
N VAL A 111 4.38 1.63 6.74
CA VAL A 111 3.71 1.34 5.47
C VAL A 111 4.28 2.23 4.36
N SER A 112 4.35 1.68 3.15
CA SER A 112 4.93 2.36 1.98
C SER A 112 4.27 1.90 0.68
N GLU A 113 4.59 2.56 -0.43
CA GLU A 113 4.19 2.12 -1.77
C GLU A 113 2.67 1.92 -1.95
N LEU A 114 1.83 2.61 -1.14
CA LEU A 114 0.38 2.51 -1.28
C LEU A 114 -0.06 3.07 -2.62
N TRP A 115 -0.66 2.21 -3.42
CA TRP A 115 -1.29 2.58 -4.67
C TRP A 115 -2.53 1.73 -4.93
N VAL A 116 -3.55 2.35 -5.53
CA VAL A 116 -4.79 1.69 -5.99
C VAL A 116 -5.14 2.22 -7.36
N ALA A 117 -5.44 1.32 -8.29
CA ALA A 117 -5.85 1.66 -9.64
C ALA A 117 -7.08 2.60 -9.63
N HIS A 118 -7.06 3.63 -10.47
CA HIS A 118 -8.08 4.69 -10.48
C HIS A 118 -9.51 4.13 -10.57
N ALA A 119 -9.70 3.12 -11.39
CA ALA A 119 -11.01 2.50 -11.61
C ALA A 119 -11.65 1.91 -10.34
N VAL A 120 -10.87 1.54 -9.33
CA VAL A 120 -11.35 0.88 -8.09
C VAL A 120 -11.12 1.71 -6.81
N ARG A 121 -10.61 2.94 -6.92
CA ARG A 121 -10.37 3.82 -5.75
C ARG A 121 -11.64 4.09 -4.94
N HIS A 122 -12.78 4.23 -5.61
CA HIS A 122 -14.07 4.47 -4.97
C HIS A 122 -14.59 3.28 -4.16
N LEU A 123 -14.04 2.08 -4.35
CA LEU A 123 -14.45 0.85 -3.66
C LEU A 123 -13.74 0.64 -2.29
N ARG A 124 -13.09 1.68 -1.74
CA ARG A 124 -12.36 1.62 -0.47
C ARG A 124 -11.16 0.66 -0.44
N GLY A 125 -10.62 0.26 -1.60
CA GLY A 125 -9.49 -0.65 -1.70
C GLY A 125 -8.24 -0.16 -0.95
N GLY A 126 -7.97 1.16 -0.93
CA GLY A 126 -6.87 1.74 -0.16
C GLY A 126 -7.04 1.58 1.35
N VAL A 127 -8.27 1.68 1.86
CA VAL A 127 -8.58 1.45 3.28
C VAL A 127 -8.29 0.00 3.64
N LEU A 128 -8.79 -0.95 2.84
CA LEU A 128 -8.57 -2.37 3.06
C LEU A 128 -7.08 -2.75 3.03
N LEU A 129 -6.29 -2.15 2.14
CA LEU A 129 -4.84 -2.33 2.08
C LEU A 129 -4.16 -1.82 3.37
N VAL A 130 -4.49 -0.61 3.83
CA VAL A 130 -3.91 -0.04 5.05
C VAL A 130 -4.30 -0.87 6.27
N GLU A 131 -5.57 -1.24 6.43
CA GLU A 131 -6.04 -2.09 7.52
C GLU A 131 -5.33 -3.44 7.55
N THR A 132 -5.14 -4.08 6.38
CA THR A 132 -4.42 -5.36 6.29
C THR A 132 -2.94 -5.20 6.66
N ALA A 133 -2.28 -4.16 6.15
CA ALA A 133 -0.86 -3.91 6.43
C ALA A 133 -0.61 -3.55 7.91
N THR A 134 -1.45 -2.68 8.48
CA THR A 134 -1.35 -2.31 9.90
C THR A 134 -1.65 -3.48 10.82
N GLY A 135 -2.64 -4.31 10.49
CA GLY A 135 -2.94 -5.55 11.21
C GLY A 135 -1.75 -6.52 11.22
N TRP A 136 -1.11 -6.72 10.07
CA TRP A 136 0.08 -7.58 9.96
C TRP A 136 1.26 -7.05 10.79
N LEU A 137 1.46 -5.72 10.85
CA LEU A 137 2.48 -5.10 11.69
C LEU A 137 2.13 -5.22 13.18
N ALA A 138 0.87 -5.03 13.55
CA ALA A 138 0.36 -5.19 14.92
C ALA A 138 0.60 -6.60 15.47
N GLU A 139 0.28 -7.63 14.70
CA GLU A 139 0.53 -9.04 15.04
C GLU A 139 2.02 -9.32 15.32
N ARG A 140 2.92 -8.45 14.84
CA ARG A 140 4.38 -8.52 15.03
C ARG A 140 4.90 -7.56 16.09
N GLY A 141 3.98 -6.97 16.87
CA GLY A 141 4.29 -6.17 18.05
C GLY A 141 4.41 -4.66 17.79
N ALA A 142 4.05 -4.17 16.59
CA ALA A 142 3.98 -2.74 16.37
C ALA A 142 2.85 -2.12 17.21
N GLN A 143 3.17 -1.03 17.91
CA GLN A 143 2.19 -0.19 18.61
C GLN A 143 1.83 1.04 17.76
N ASP A 144 2.79 1.50 16.98
CA ASP A 144 2.68 2.63 16.08
C ASP A 144 3.06 2.21 14.66
N VAL A 145 2.34 2.73 13.68
CA VAL A 145 2.65 2.55 12.27
C VAL A 145 2.89 3.91 11.63
N TYR A 146 3.99 4.02 10.95
CA TYR A 146 4.46 5.26 10.32
C TYR A 146 4.32 5.20 8.80
N ALA A 147 4.15 6.38 8.19
CA ALA A 147 4.18 6.57 6.74
C ALA A 147 4.91 7.87 6.38
N TRP A 148 5.90 7.79 5.50
CA TRP A 148 6.47 8.98 4.87
C TRP A 148 5.63 9.39 3.68
N ILE A 149 5.18 10.64 3.63
CA ILE A 149 4.31 11.15 2.56
C ILE A 149 4.93 12.41 1.99
N ALA A 150 5.15 12.45 0.67
CA ALA A 150 5.64 13.66 0.00
C ALA A 150 4.67 14.83 0.23
N ASP A 151 5.18 15.99 0.63
CA ASP A 151 4.37 17.17 0.97
C ASP A 151 3.54 17.68 -0.22
N ALA A 152 4.02 17.43 -1.43
CA ALA A 152 3.30 17.73 -2.66
C ALA A 152 2.11 16.80 -2.91
N ASN A 153 2.09 15.59 -2.31
CA ASN A 153 1.03 14.60 -2.52
C ASN A 153 -0.18 14.84 -1.59
N ARG A 154 -0.92 15.91 -1.88
CA ARG A 154 -2.11 16.31 -1.11
C ARG A 154 -3.20 15.25 -1.05
N ASN A 155 -3.27 14.38 -2.06
CA ASN A 155 -4.26 13.29 -2.09
C ASN A 155 -3.89 12.19 -1.09
N ALA A 156 -2.62 11.80 -1.02
CA ALA A 156 -2.13 10.85 -0.03
C ALA A 156 -2.28 11.41 1.40
N ILE A 157 -1.90 12.67 1.65
CA ILE A 157 -2.06 13.31 2.96
C ILE A 157 -3.50 13.20 3.42
N ARG A 158 -4.47 13.68 2.63
CA ARG A 158 -5.90 13.61 2.97
C ARG A 158 -6.41 12.18 3.16
N PHE A 159 -5.87 11.23 2.39
CA PHE A 159 -6.24 9.83 2.54
C PHE A 159 -5.73 9.28 3.88
N TYR A 160 -4.45 9.46 4.20
CA TYR A 160 -3.85 8.96 5.44
C TYR A 160 -4.50 9.59 6.69
N GLU A 161 -4.81 10.89 6.67
CA GLU A 161 -5.57 11.56 7.74
C GLU A 161 -6.94 10.90 7.96
N ARG A 162 -7.68 10.60 6.89
CA ARG A 162 -9.00 9.94 6.99
C ARG A 162 -8.93 8.52 7.53
N VAL A 163 -7.81 7.82 7.35
CA VAL A 163 -7.64 6.46 7.88
C VAL A 163 -6.90 6.45 9.24
N GLY A 164 -6.80 7.61 9.89
CA GLY A 164 -6.38 7.71 11.29
C GLY A 164 -4.90 8.02 11.51
N PHE A 165 -4.16 8.41 10.47
CA PHE A 165 -2.80 8.91 10.63
C PHE A 165 -2.80 10.41 10.93
N SER A 166 -1.87 10.84 11.77
CA SER A 166 -1.61 12.24 12.10
C SER A 166 -0.16 12.62 11.79
N ASN A 167 0.05 13.87 11.37
CA ASN A 167 1.38 14.39 11.10
C ASN A 167 2.15 14.53 12.43
N THR A 168 3.37 13.99 12.47
CA THR A 168 4.25 14.07 13.67
C THR A 168 4.99 15.39 13.79
N GLY A 169 5.06 16.18 12.72
CA GLY A 169 5.91 17.36 12.60
C GLY A 169 7.35 17.04 12.16
N GLU A 170 7.72 15.78 12.00
CA GLU A 170 9.02 15.38 11.46
C GLU A 170 9.02 15.48 9.93
N HIS A 171 10.08 16.10 9.38
CA HIS A 171 10.27 16.31 7.95
C HIS A 171 11.61 15.76 7.49
N ALA A 172 11.67 15.27 6.26
CA ALA A 172 12.91 14.84 5.62
C ALA A 172 12.96 15.28 4.15
N PRO A 173 14.15 15.50 3.58
CA PRO A 173 14.27 15.74 2.15
C PRO A 173 14.00 14.46 1.36
N ILE A 174 13.41 14.61 0.17
CA ILE A 174 13.32 13.51 -0.79
C ILE A 174 14.64 13.45 -1.55
N VAL A 175 15.44 12.40 -1.31
CA VAL A 175 16.85 12.30 -1.75
C VAL A 175 17.01 12.53 -3.26
N ARG A 176 16.03 12.15 -4.07
CA ARG A 176 16.10 12.20 -5.55
C ARG A 176 15.35 13.37 -6.16
N MET A 177 14.75 14.23 -5.34
CA MET A 177 14.02 15.43 -5.77
C MET A 177 14.51 16.65 -4.99
N PRO A 178 15.58 17.32 -5.46
CA PRO A 178 16.16 18.47 -4.76
C PRO A 178 15.10 19.54 -4.47
N GLY A 179 15.02 19.96 -3.19
CA GLY A 179 14.03 20.95 -2.72
C GLY A 179 12.67 20.37 -2.35
N ALA A 180 12.39 19.10 -2.63
CA ALA A 180 11.16 18.45 -2.19
C ALA A 180 11.32 17.86 -0.79
N LEU A 181 10.24 17.98 0.01
CA LEU A 181 10.16 17.46 1.38
C LEU A 181 9.07 16.39 1.47
N LYS A 182 9.23 15.53 2.47
CA LYS A 182 8.22 14.58 2.94
C LYS A 182 8.04 14.73 4.44
N SER A 183 6.83 14.50 4.90
CA SER A 183 6.44 14.53 6.31
C SER A 183 6.17 13.13 6.82
N LEU A 184 6.52 12.89 8.08
CA LEU A 184 6.23 11.65 8.78
C LEU A 184 4.85 11.70 9.39
N PHE A 185 4.04 10.70 9.11
CA PHE A 185 2.72 10.50 9.70
C PHE A 185 2.74 9.25 10.58
N VAL A 186 1.91 9.23 11.62
CA VAL A 186 1.78 8.10 12.57
C VAL A 186 0.32 7.74 12.80
N SER A 187 0.05 6.45 12.91
CA SER A 187 -1.21 5.90 13.40
C SER A 187 -0.92 5.01 14.61
N HIS A 188 -1.62 5.24 15.73
CA HIS A 188 -1.53 4.41 16.92
C HIS A 188 -2.47 3.21 16.78
N ILE A 189 -1.92 2.00 16.92
CA ILE A 189 -2.70 0.77 16.89
C ILE A 189 -3.44 0.67 18.23
N LYS A 190 -4.76 0.64 18.18
CA LYS A 190 -5.56 0.41 19.38
C LYS A 190 -5.42 -1.07 19.79
N PRO A 191 -5.15 -1.35 21.06
CA PRO A 191 -5.08 -2.71 21.58
C PRO A 191 -6.40 -3.47 21.47
#